data_fe3e8840ea135931e785db21b60d6e76
#
_entry.id   fe3e8840ea135931e785db21b60d6e76
#
_cell.length_a   1.000
_cell.length_b   1.000
_cell.length_c   1.000
_cell.angle_alpha   90.00
_cell.angle_beta   90.00
_cell.angle_gamma   90.00
#
_symmetry.space_group_name_H-M   'P 1'
#
loop_
_entity.id
_entity.type
_entity.pdbx_description
1 polymer ?
#
loop_
_entity_poly.entity_id
_entity_poly.type
_entity_poly.pdbx_seq_one_letter_code
_entity_poly.pdbx_strand_id
1 'polypeptide(L)'
;MYRAVARQVLAGSDPVAAAVSLQAKDLDPTGLYTPEVAQQASRVAVLAEVRSALVAFQRNFAQRAEGAVLDGRDIGTVICCDAEVKLFVTARAEVRAERRYLELKAKGADVSRAQVLADVNERDARDQGRKEAPLRVASDAIVIDTSDLSVEAALDRAIAEVAQKWTFGESRDHKS
;
A
#
# COMPACT_ATOMS: atom_id res chain seq x y z
N MET A 1 2.56 4.49 6.91
CA MET A 1 2.95 5.91 6.91
C MET A 1 1.76 6.84 6.62
N TYR A 2 1.13 6.84 5.44
CA TYR A 2 -0.03 7.72 5.15
C TYR A 2 -1.17 7.59 6.16
N ARG A 3 -1.42 6.41 6.73
CA ARG A 3 -2.41 6.24 7.80
C ARG A 3 -2.00 6.93 9.11
N ALA A 4 -0.70 6.95 9.44
CA ALA A 4 -0.21 7.65 10.61
C ALA A 4 -0.35 9.18 10.45
N VAL A 5 0.00 9.72 9.28
CA VAL A 5 -0.28 11.11 8.92
C VAL A 5 -1.78 11.41 9.00
N ALA A 6 -2.61 10.55 8.42
CA ALA A 6 -4.06 10.71 8.46
C ALA A 6 -4.63 10.74 9.87
N ARG A 7 -4.14 9.90 10.78
CA ARG A 7 -4.53 9.91 12.19
C ARG A 7 -4.20 11.24 12.86
N GLN A 8 -3.01 11.80 12.60
CA GLN A 8 -2.62 13.11 13.13
C GLN A 8 -3.48 14.24 12.53
N VAL A 9 -3.82 14.17 11.24
CA VAL A 9 -4.71 15.14 10.58
C VAL A 9 -6.12 15.07 11.16
N LEU A 10 -6.65 13.88 11.43
CA LEU A 10 -7.94 13.73 12.12
C LEU A 10 -7.93 14.29 13.56
N ALA A 11 -6.74 14.34 14.18
CA ALA A 11 -6.53 14.99 15.48
C ALA A 11 -6.26 16.52 15.36
N GLY A 12 -6.37 17.11 14.17
CA GLY A 12 -6.26 18.55 13.93
C GLY A 12 -4.90 19.04 13.44
N SER A 13 -3.95 18.16 13.13
CA SER A 13 -2.63 18.54 12.62
C SER A 13 -2.71 18.97 11.14
N ASP A 14 -1.84 19.89 10.73
CA ASP A 14 -1.60 20.17 9.32
C ASP A 14 -0.99 18.92 8.62
N PRO A 15 -1.46 18.56 7.41
CA PRO A 15 -1.01 17.35 6.72
C PRO A 15 0.50 17.31 6.43
N VAL A 16 1.09 18.45 6.05
CA VAL A 16 2.51 18.53 5.71
C VAL A 16 3.35 18.46 6.97
N ALA A 17 2.97 19.20 8.01
CA ALA A 17 3.62 19.17 9.31
C ALA A 17 3.60 17.77 9.91
N ALA A 18 2.46 17.07 9.83
CA ALA A 18 2.32 15.68 10.28
C ALA A 18 3.23 14.70 9.49
N ALA A 19 3.40 14.93 8.19
CA ALA A 19 4.27 14.11 7.35
C ALA A 19 5.77 14.36 7.65
N VAL A 20 6.17 15.61 7.84
CA VAL A 20 7.56 15.99 8.15
C VAL A 20 7.98 15.51 9.53
N SER A 21 7.09 15.57 10.52
CA SER A 21 7.38 15.18 11.90
C SER A 21 7.21 13.67 12.17
N LEU A 22 6.85 12.87 11.16
CA LEU A 22 6.56 11.45 11.32
C LEU A 22 7.76 10.66 11.84
N GLN A 23 7.56 9.89 12.90
CA GLN A 23 8.57 9.03 13.51
C GLN A 23 8.14 7.56 13.48
N ALA A 24 9.09 6.64 13.68
CA ALA A 24 8.81 5.20 13.70
C ALA A 24 7.75 4.81 14.75
N LYS A 25 7.73 5.45 15.91
CA LYS A 25 6.72 5.25 16.97
C LYS A 25 5.29 5.55 16.51
N ASP A 26 5.11 6.46 15.53
CA ASP A 26 3.80 6.84 15.02
C ASP A 26 3.20 5.77 14.10
N LEU A 27 4.00 4.77 13.71
CA LEU A 27 3.58 3.64 12.89
C LEU A 27 2.96 2.50 13.71
N ASP A 28 2.82 2.66 15.03
CA ASP A 28 2.07 1.73 15.87
C ASP A 28 0.69 1.45 15.25
N PRO A 29 0.32 0.17 15.05
CA PRO A 29 -0.91 -0.20 14.34
C PRO A 29 -2.19 0.22 15.06
N THR A 30 -2.11 0.55 16.35
CA THR A 30 -3.26 0.95 17.16
C THR A 30 -3.96 2.16 16.55
N GLY A 31 -5.21 1.99 16.19
CA GLY A 31 -6.05 3.03 15.59
C GLY A 31 -5.73 3.41 14.14
N LEU A 32 -4.76 2.76 13.47
CA LEU A 32 -4.43 3.05 12.07
C LEU A 32 -5.35 2.37 11.05
N TYR A 33 -6.14 1.39 11.49
CA TYR A 33 -6.93 0.55 10.59
C TYR A 33 -8.44 0.80 10.68
N THR A 34 -8.84 2.01 11.07
CA THR A 34 -10.25 2.42 11.04
C THR A 34 -10.67 2.90 9.63
N PRO A 35 -11.97 2.87 9.31
CA PRO A 35 -12.50 3.39 8.06
C PRO A 35 -12.14 4.88 7.83
N GLU A 36 -12.28 5.70 8.87
CA GLU A 36 -12.01 7.15 8.85
C GLU A 36 -10.54 7.42 8.51
N VAL A 37 -9.62 6.72 9.19
CA VAL A 37 -8.18 6.83 8.92
C VAL A 37 -7.87 6.34 7.51
N ALA A 38 -8.51 5.27 7.02
CA ALA A 38 -8.29 4.77 5.67
C ALA A 38 -8.74 5.80 4.60
N GLN A 39 -9.90 6.44 4.82
CA GLN A 39 -10.42 7.47 3.93
C GLN A 39 -9.52 8.71 3.94
N GLN A 40 -9.15 9.19 5.13
CA GLN A 40 -8.26 10.34 5.28
C GLN A 40 -6.86 10.08 4.70
N ALA A 41 -6.33 8.86 4.85
CA ALA A 41 -5.05 8.47 4.25
C ALA A 41 -5.07 8.58 2.72
N SER A 42 -6.18 8.21 2.08
CA SER A 42 -6.35 8.39 0.64
C SER A 42 -6.41 9.87 0.23
N ARG A 43 -6.98 10.73 1.08
CA ARG A 43 -7.04 12.19 0.84
C ARG A 43 -5.67 12.86 0.97
N VAL A 44 -4.92 12.56 2.03
CA VAL A 44 -3.59 13.16 2.22
C VAL A 44 -2.56 12.63 1.22
N ALA A 45 -2.75 11.41 0.70
CA ALA A 45 -1.86 10.80 -0.27
C ALA A 45 -1.87 11.46 -1.67
N VAL A 46 -2.83 12.34 -1.96
CA VAL A 46 -2.85 13.13 -3.21
C VAL A 46 -2.07 14.45 -3.08
N LEU A 47 -1.73 14.86 -1.85
CA LEU A 47 -0.98 16.09 -1.61
C LEU A 47 0.50 15.89 -1.94
N ALA A 48 1.02 16.66 -2.89
CA ALA A 48 2.39 16.54 -3.38
C ALA A 48 3.42 16.75 -2.26
N GLU A 49 3.20 17.74 -1.40
CA GLU A 49 4.08 18.08 -0.27
C GLU A 49 4.15 16.96 0.77
N VAL A 50 3.00 16.33 1.09
CA VAL A 50 2.95 15.16 1.99
C VAL A 50 3.73 13.99 1.39
N ARG A 51 3.57 13.75 0.09
CA ARG A 51 4.29 12.70 -0.62
C ARG A 51 5.79 12.96 -0.60
N SER A 52 6.23 14.17 -0.94
CA SER A 52 7.64 14.56 -0.92
C SER A 52 8.27 14.38 0.46
N ALA A 53 7.58 14.79 1.52
CA ALA A 53 8.04 14.62 2.90
C ALA A 53 8.23 13.13 3.28
N LEU A 54 7.38 12.25 2.76
CA LEU A 54 7.46 10.81 3.09
C LEU A 54 8.42 10.00 2.22
N VAL A 55 8.86 10.51 1.06
CA VAL A 55 9.75 9.76 0.13
C VAL A 55 11.06 9.36 0.80
N ALA A 56 11.73 10.31 1.45
CA ALA A 56 13.01 10.03 2.11
C ALA A 56 12.85 8.97 3.21
N PHE A 57 11.80 9.08 4.02
CA PHE A 57 11.50 8.11 5.07
C PHE A 57 11.26 6.71 4.48
N GLN A 58 10.51 6.60 3.38
CA GLN A 58 10.20 5.32 2.74
C GLN A 58 11.46 4.69 2.13
N ARG A 59 12.31 5.47 1.45
CA ARG A 59 13.56 4.99 0.88
C ARG A 59 14.54 4.52 1.94
N ASN A 60 14.72 5.28 3.01
CA ASN A 60 15.56 4.87 4.14
C ASN A 60 15.06 3.58 4.78
N PHE A 61 13.74 3.40 4.86
CA PHE A 61 13.16 2.15 5.36
C PHE A 61 13.44 0.97 4.42
N ALA A 62 13.38 1.17 3.11
CA ALA A 62 13.65 0.13 2.12
C ALA A 62 15.11 -0.35 2.13
N GLN A 63 16.05 0.54 2.45
CA GLN A 63 17.50 0.27 2.43
C GLN A 63 18.04 -0.35 3.72
N ARG A 64 17.21 -0.92 4.57
CA ARG A 64 17.64 -1.61 5.79
C ARG A 64 18.46 -2.86 5.45
N ALA A 65 19.49 -3.13 6.25
CA ALA A 65 20.35 -4.30 6.09
C ALA A 65 19.59 -5.64 6.19
N GLU A 66 18.53 -5.66 7.03
CA GLU A 66 17.66 -6.83 7.21
C GLU A 66 16.66 -7.04 6.06
N GLY A 67 16.69 -6.15 5.07
CA GLY A 67 15.68 -6.08 4.02
C GLY A 67 14.38 -5.41 4.47
N ALA A 68 13.47 -5.20 3.53
CA ALA A 68 12.18 -4.57 3.81
C ALA A 68 11.09 -5.03 2.84
N VAL A 69 9.86 -5.06 3.32
CA VAL A 69 8.66 -5.19 2.49
C VAL A 69 7.84 -3.91 2.62
N LEU A 70 7.57 -3.26 1.50
CA LEU A 70 6.76 -2.05 1.45
C LEU A 70 5.46 -2.30 0.70
N ASP A 71 4.36 -1.83 1.26
CA ASP A 71 3.04 -1.82 0.62
C ASP A 71 2.62 -0.38 0.28
N GLY A 72 2.14 -0.17 -0.94
CA GLY A 72 1.66 1.13 -1.39
C GLY A 72 1.19 1.13 -2.83
N ARG A 73 0.97 2.33 -3.40
CA ARG A 73 0.43 2.51 -4.75
C ARG A 73 1.50 2.80 -5.80
N ASP A 74 2.61 3.31 -5.37
CA ASP A 74 3.71 3.81 -6.20
C ASP A 74 5.08 3.31 -5.73
N ILE A 75 5.10 2.28 -4.87
CA ILE A 75 6.34 1.75 -4.31
C ILE A 75 7.28 1.27 -5.42
N GLY A 76 6.80 0.42 -6.32
CA GLY A 76 7.63 -0.13 -7.39
C GLY A 76 7.88 0.82 -8.57
N THR A 77 7.17 1.96 -8.65
CA THR A 77 7.26 2.90 -9.78
C THR A 77 7.96 4.21 -9.43
N VAL A 78 7.99 4.60 -8.14
CA VAL A 78 8.52 5.91 -7.70
C VAL A 78 9.46 5.78 -6.51
N ILE A 79 9.09 4.98 -5.49
CA ILE A 79 9.82 4.93 -4.23
C ILE A 79 11.04 3.99 -4.33
N CYS A 80 10.82 2.74 -4.76
CA CYS A 80 11.80 1.67 -4.86
C CYS A 80 11.77 1.09 -6.28
N CYS A 81 12.19 1.90 -7.26
CA CYS A 81 12.22 1.48 -8.67
C CYS A 81 13.25 0.39 -8.93
N ASP A 82 14.19 0.20 -8.03
CA ASP A 82 15.30 -0.75 -8.03
C ASP A 82 15.06 -1.95 -7.10
N ALA A 83 13.85 -2.09 -6.52
CA ALA A 83 13.52 -3.24 -5.68
C ALA A 83 13.71 -4.57 -6.44
N GLU A 84 14.32 -5.56 -5.79
CA GLU A 84 14.64 -6.88 -6.35
C GLU A 84 13.39 -7.63 -6.79
N VAL A 85 12.30 -7.48 -6.03
CA VAL A 85 11.01 -8.07 -6.35
C VAL A 85 9.90 -7.03 -6.24
N LYS A 86 9.11 -6.92 -7.31
CA LYS A 86 7.93 -6.06 -7.35
C LYS A 86 6.70 -6.92 -7.63
N LEU A 87 5.78 -6.93 -6.67
CA LEU A 87 4.50 -7.63 -6.82
C LEU A 87 3.39 -6.58 -6.98
N PHE A 88 2.61 -6.69 -8.05
CA PHE A 88 1.39 -5.93 -8.23
C PHE A 88 0.20 -6.83 -7.92
N VAL A 89 -0.29 -6.73 -6.69
CA VAL A 89 -1.42 -7.53 -6.22
C VAL A 89 -2.73 -6.81 -6.54
N THR A 90 -3.62 -7.49 -7.25
CA THR A 90 -4.90 -6.95 -7.67
C THR A 90 -6.05 -7.93 -7.42
N ALA A 91 -7.28 -7.45 -7.54
CA ALA A 91 -8.51 -8.23 -7.63
C ALA A 91 -9.60 -7.36 -8.24
N ARG A 92 -10.64 -7.98 -8.80
CA ARG A 92 -11.85 -7.28 -9.28
C ARG A 92 -12.45 -6.41 -8.17
N ALA A 93 -13.00 -5.25 -8.54
CA ALA A 93 -13.53 -4.27 -7.59
C ALA A 93 -14.63 -4.88 -6.70
N GLU A 94 -15.50 -5.69 -7.27
CA GLU A 94 -16.58 -6.40 -6.56
C GLU A 94 -16.04 -7.36 -5.51
N VAL A 95 -14.97 -8.10 -5.82
CA VAL A 95 -14.33 -9.04 -4.89
C VAL A 95 -13.67 -8.29 -3.73
N ARG A 96 -12.97 -7.19 -4.03
CA ARG A 96 -12.37 -6.33 -2.99
C ARG A 96 -13.43 -5.68 -2.10
N ALA A 97 -14.53 -5.24 -2.70
CA ALA A 97 -15.67 -4.68 -1.98
C ALA A 97 -16.33 -5.71 -1.07
N GLU A 98 -16.55 -6.94 -1.53
CA GLU A 98 -17.12 -8.01 -0.71
C GLU A 98 -16.21 -8.38 0.47
N ARG A 99 -14.89 -8.56 0.22
CA ARG A 99 -13.90 -8.79 1.30
C ARG A 99 -13.95 -7.68 2.35
N ARG A 100 -13.99 -6.42 1.89
CA ARG A 100 -14.06 -5.25 2.78
C ARG A 100 -15.38 -5.16 3.53
N TYR A 101 -16.50 -5.48 2.88
CA TYR A 101 -17.80 -5.53 3.52
C TYR A 101 -17.83 -6.55 4.66
N LEU A 102 -17.33 -7.78 4.41
CA LEU A 102 -17.28 -8.83 5.43
C LEU A 102 -16.39 -8.42 6.62
N GLU A 103 -15.23 -7.81 6.35
CA GLU A 103 -14.34 -7.27 7.39
C GLU A 103 -15.03 -6.22 8.26
N LEU A 104 -15.73 -5.27 7.63
CA LEU A 104 -16.44 -4.20 8.34
C LEU A 104 -17.62 -4.74 9.16
N LYS A 105 -18.38 -5.68 8.62
CA LYS A 105 -19.48 -6.34 9.36
C LYS A 105 -18.98 -7.14 10.55
N ALA A 106 -17.86 -7.85 10.41
CA ALA A 106 -17.24 -8.56 11.53
C ALA A 106 -16.78 -7.63 12.67
N LYS A 107 -16.49 -6.36 12.35
CA LYS A 107 -16.16 -5.30 13.32
C LYS A 107 -17.41 -4.55 13.84
N GLY A 108 -18.61 -4.99 13.48
CA GLY A 108 -19.86 -4.38 13.93
C GLY A 108 -20.26 -3.10 13.19
N ALA A 109 -19.62 -2.77 12.05
CA ALA A 109 -19.95 -1.57 11.31
C ALA A 109 -21.32 -1.70 10.62
N ASP A 110 -22.12 -0.63 10.65
CA ASP A 110 -23.37 -0.55 9.91
C ASP A 110 -23.11 0.01 8.50
N VAL A 111 -22.87 -0.88 7.55
CA VAL A 111 -22.58 -0.56 6.15
C VAL A 111 -23.33 -1.50 5.21
N SER A 112 -23.65 -1.03 4.01
CA SER A 112 -24.20 -1.85 2.92
C SER A 112 -23.11 -2.24 1.91
N ARG A 113 -23.34 -3.36 1.19
CA ARG A 113 -22.45 -3.77 0.08
C ARG A 113 -22.34 -2.70 -0.99
N ALA A 114 -23.44 -2.06 -1.33
CA ALA A 114 -23.48 -1.00 -2.35
C ALA A 114 -22.59 0.20 -1.95
N GLN A 115 -22.65 0.60 -0.67
CA GLN A 115 -21.82 1.66 -0.13
C GLN A 115 -20.33 1.31 -0.19
N VAL A 116 -19.98 0.09 0.25
CA VAL A 116 -18.57 -0.36 0.22
C VAL A 116 -18.04 -0.47 -1.21
N LEU A 117 -18.86 -0.92 -2.16
CA LEU A 117 -18.46 -0.95 -3.58
C LEU A 117 -18.26 0.46 -4.16
N ALA A 118 -19.13 1.40 -3.83
CA ALA A 118 -18.97 2.80 -4.24
C ALA A 118 -17.66 3.39 -3.68
N ASP A 119 -17.36 3.15 -2.39
CA ASP A 119 -16.12 3.61 -1.75
C ASP A 119 -14.86 3.01 -2.40
N VAL A 120 -14.92 1.72 -2.78
CA VAL A 120 -13.81 1.05 -3.49
C VAL A 120 -13.58 1.69 -4.85
N ASN A 121 -14.64 1.90 -5.64
CA ASN A 121 -14.54 2.50 -6.97
C ASN A 121 -14.05 3.97 -6.90
N GLU A 122 -14.55 4.76 -5.96
CA GLU A 122 -14.09 6.13 -5.74
C GLU A 122 -12.60 6.17 -5.39
N ARG A 123 -12.15 5.26 -4.54
CA ARG A 123 -10.76 5.15 -4.17
C ARG A 123 -9.88 4.77 -5.36
N ASP A 124 -10.30 3.79 -6.16
CA ASP A 124 -9.57 3.37 -7.36
C ASP A 124 -9.43 4.52 -8.36
N ALA A 125 -10.53 5.23 -8.62
CA ALA A 125 -10.51 6.40 -9.49
C ALA A 125 -9.54 7.49 -8.97
N ARG A 126 -9.52 7.72 -7.66
CA ARG A 126 -8.60 8.67 -7.02
C ARG A 126 -7.15 8.20 -7.14
N ASP A 127 -6.87 6.91 -6.89
CA ASP A 127 -5.51 6.35 -6.94
C ASP A 127 -4.95 6.34 -8.37
N GLN A 128 -5.78 6.08 -9.39
CA GLN A 128 -5.40 6.12 -10.81
C GLN A 128 -5.31 7.53 -11.38
N GLY A 129 -6.19 8.43 -10.94
CA GLY A 129 -6.30 9.81 -11.44
C GLY A 129 -5.29 10.80 -10.83
N ARG A 130 -4.36 10.36 -9.98
CA ARG A 130 -3.33 11.24 -9.41
C ARG A 130 -2.46 11.84 -10.52
N LYS A 131 -2.23 13.14 -10.46
CA LYS A 131 -1.28 13.82 -11.37
C LYS A 131 0.15 13.32 -11.17
N GLU A 132 0.52 13.10 -9.90
CA GLU A 132 1.84 12.59 -9.52
C GLU A 132 1.74 11.18 -8.97
N ALA A 133 2.61 10.29 -9.42
CA ALA A 133 2.72 8.89 -9.03
C ALA A 133 1.35 8.16 -8.97
N PRO A 134 0.62 8.10 -10.09
CA PRO A 134 -0.62 7.34 -10.17
C PRO A 134 -0.35 5.86 -9.93
N LEU A 135 -1.39 5.13 -9.51
CA LEU A 135 -1.31 3.68 -9.40
C LEU A 135 -1.09 3.08 -10.80
N ARG A 136 0.10 2.54 -11.02
CA ARG A 136 0.51 1.87 -12.26
C ARG A 136 1.29 0.61 -11.96
N VAL A 137 1.18 -0.36 -12.85
CA VAL A 137 2.01 -1.57 -12.82
C VAL A 137 3.41 -1.16 -13.29
N ALA A 138 4.45 -1.45 -12.50
CA ALA A 138 5.82 -1.29 -12.95
C ALA A 138 6.12 -2.31 -14.07
N SER A 139 6.96 -1.96 -15.03
CA SER A 139 7.23 -2.80 -16.22
C SER A 139 7.84 -4.17 -15.88
N ASP A 140 8.50 -4.25 -14.74
CA ASP A 140 9.16 -5.44 -14.20
C ASP A 140 8.38 -6.08 -13.03
N ALA A 141 7.16 -5.61 -12.75
CA ALA A 141 6.33 -6.17 -11.69
C ALA A 141 5.65 -7.48 -12.13
N ILE A 142 5.60 -8.41 -11.20
CA ILE A 142 4.81 -9.64 -11.32
C ILE A 142 3.37 -9.31 -10.90
N VAL A 143 2.41 -9.54 -11.78
CA VAL A 143 0.99 -9.30 -11.49
C VAL A 143 0.38 -10.55 -10.85
N ILE A 144 -0.23 -10.39 -9.68
CA ILE A 144 -0.97 -11.44 -8.97
C ILE A 144 -2.42 -10.99 -8.86
N ASP A 145 -3.30 -11.55 -9.72
CA ASP A 145 -4.74 -11.39 -9.56
C ASP A 145 -5.25 -12.40 -8.52
N THR A 146 -5.78 -11.87 -7.43
CA THR A 146 -6.29 -12.65 -6.30
C THR A 146 -7.81 -12.79 -6.32
N SER A 147 -8.48 -12.44 -7.45
CA SER A 147 -9.94 -12.43 -7.53
C SER A 147 -10.57 -13.78 -7.17
N ASP A 148 -9.93 -14.86 -7.58
CA ASP A 148 -10.44 -16.22 -7.41
C ASP A 148 -9.54 -17.06 -6.47
N LEU A 149 -8.66 -16.39 -5.69
CA LEU A 149 -7.75 -17.03 -4.75
C LEU A 149 -8.22 -16.86 -3.31
N SER A 150 -7.99 -17.87 -2.47
CA SER A 150 -8.02 -17.72 -1.02
C SER A 150 -6.84 -16.87 -0.55
N VAL A 151 -6.86 -16.44 0.72
CA VAL A 151 -5.75 -15.69 1.31
C VAL A 151 -4.46 -16.53 1.31
N GLU A 152 -4.58 -17.82 1.66
CA GLU A 152 -3.47 -18.78 1.71
C GLU A 152 -2.87 -18.98 0.31
N ALA A 153 -3.71 -19.23 -0.71
CA ALA A 153 -3.25 -19.41 -2.09
C ALA A 153 -2.59 -18.15 -2.66
N ALA A 154 -3.10 -16.96 -2.31
CA ALA A 154 -2.48 -15.70 -2.72
C ALA A 154 -1.11 -15.50 -2.04
N LEU A 155 -0.99 -15.86 -0.76
CA LEU A 155 0.27 -15.81 -0.01
C LEU A 155 1.29 -16.79 -0.57
N ASP A 156 0.91 -18.05 -0.79
CA ASP A 156 1.78 -19.08 -1.37
C ASP A 156 2.30 -18.63 -2.74
N ARG A 157 1.43 -18.06 -3.58
CA ARG A 157 1.83 -17.52 -4.87
C ARG A 157 2.84 -16.38 -4.72
N ALA A 158 2.61 -15.44 -3.81
CA ALA A 158 3.54 -14.34 -3.58
C ALA A 158 4.90 -14.83 -3.07
N ILE A 159 4.93 -15.78 -2.14
CA ILE A 159 6.15 -16.41 -1.61
C ILE A 159 6.92 -17.12 -2.73
N ALA A 160 6.23 -17.88 -3.58
CA ALA A 160 6.86 -18.59 -4.68
C ALA A 160 7.54 -17.64 -5.67
N GLU A 161 6.87 -16.51 -6.03
CA GLU A 161 7.46 -15.52 -6.93
C GLU A 161 8.68 -14.82 -6.31
N VAL A 162 8.65 -14.52 -5.01
CA VAL A 162 9.80 -13.97 -4.29
C VAL A 162 10.95 -14.96 -4.26
N ALA A 163 10.71 -16.23 -3.88
CA ALA A 163 11.73 -17.26 -3.81
C ALA A 163 12.40 -17.51 -5.16
N GLN A 164 11.63 -17.53 -6.24
CA GLN A 164 12.14 -17.72 -7.59
C GLN A 164 13.10 -16.58 -8.01
N LYS A 165 12.76 -15.33 -7.69
CA LYS A 165 13.61 -14.19 -7.98
C LYS A 165 14.88 -14.18 -7.13
N TRP A 166 14.77 -14.57 -5.86
CA TRP A 166 15.90 -14.61 -4.93
C TRP A 166 16.99 -15.60 -5.36
N THR A 167 16.60 -16.81 -5.76
CA THR A 167 17.55 -17.83 -6.25
C THR A 167 18.27 -17.43 -7.54
N PHE A 168 17.63 -16.61 -8.41
CA PHE A 168 18.29 -16.05 -9.60
C PHE A 168 19.29 -14.93 -9.28
N GLY A 169 19.14 -14.22 -8.17
CA GLY A 169 20.04 -13.17 -7.70
C GLY A 169 21.39 -13.74 -7.21
N GLU A 170 21.34 -14.77 -6.38
CA GLU A 170 22.55 -15.41 -5.84
C GLU A 170 23.46 -16.02 -6.92
N SER A 171 22.90 -16.40 -8.06
CA SER A 171 23.66 -16.94 -9.20
C SER A 171 24.46 -15.89 -9.98
N ARG A 172 24.24 -14.59 -9.77
CA ARG A 172 24.94 -13.51 -10.47
C ARG A 172 26.16 -12.99 -9.71
N ASP A 173 26.17 -13.09 -8.38
CA ASP A 173 27.28 -12.56 -7.56
C ASP A 173 28.50 -13.50 -7.48
N HIS A 174 28.41 -14.72 -8.02
CA HIS A 174 29.53 -15.67 -8.07
C HIS A 174 30.31 -15.68 -9.40
N LYS A 175 30.11 -14.67 -10.26
CA LYS A 175 30.85 -14.51 -11.54
C LYS A 175 31.48 -13.13 -11.64
N SER A 176 32.34 -12.78 -10.70
CA SER A 176 33.26 -11.63 -10.85
C SER A 176 34.61 -12.00 -10.27
#